data_e6484c1fb4827ce5e89c6e3c107324d4
#
_entry.id   e6484c1fb4827ce5e89c6e3c107324d4
#
_cell.length_a   1.000
_cell.length_b   1.000
_cell.length_c   1.000
_cell.angle_alpha   90.00
_cell.angle_beta   90.00
_cell.angle_gamma   90.00
#
_symmetry.space_group_name_H-M   'P 1'
#
loop_
_entity.id
_entity.type
_entity.pdbx_description
1 polymer ?
#
loop_
_entity_poly.entity_id
_entity_poly.type
_entity_poly.pdbx_seq_one_letter_code
_entity_poly.pdbx_strand_id
1 'polypeptide(L)' 'MPFSTISDPIKAAMLTEALHEVCLQAGLEPGSKECDDAAGFIMRLYWNGHTTVEGLRAALHAHYGFDARPA' A
#
# COMPACT_ATOMS: atom_id res chain seq x y z
N MET A 1 -9.31 -0.33 -11.41
CA MET A 1 -8.62 0.29 -10.25
C MET A 1 -8.85 -0.55 -9.01
N PRO A 2 -7.79 -0.98 -8.33
CA PRO A 2 -7.96 -1.82 -7.15
C PRO A 2 -8.66 -1.12 -6.00
N PHE A 3 -8.70 0.21 -6.02
CA PHE A 3 -9.32 0.97 -4.94
C PHE A 3 -10.59 1.68 -5.39
N SER A 4 -11.26 1.13 -6.39
CA SER A 4 -12.46 1.77 -6.93
C SER A 4 -13.62 1.78 -5.94
N THR A 5 -13.57 0.95 -4.90
CA THR A 5 -14.60 0.95 -3.86
C THR A 5 -14.44 2.11 -2.88
N ILE A 6 -13.33 2.81 -2.92
CA ILE A 6 -13.10 3.98 -2.07
C ILE A 6 -13.73 5.17 -2.76
N SER A 7 -14.72 5.76 -2.11
CA SER A 7 -15.46 6.90 -2.72
C SER A 7 -14.71 8.22 -2.60
N ASP A 8 -13.79 8.32 -1.66
CA ASP A 8 -13.01 9.55 -1.47
C ASP A 8 -11.81 9.55 -2.43
N PRO A 9 -11.78 10.44 -3.43
CA PRO A 9 -10.70 10.43 -4.40
C PRO A 9 -9.33 10.71 -3.78
N ILE A 10 -9.27 11.49 -2.71
CA ILE A 10 -8.00 11.76 -2.04
C ILE A 10 -7.50 10.49 -1.37
N LYS A 11 -8.38 9.77 -0.70
CA LYS A 11 -8.00 8.51 -0.05
C LYS A 11 -7.62 7.46 -1.08
N ALA A 12 -8.37 7.39 -2.18
CA ALA A 12 -8.05 6.44 -3.24
C ALA A 12 -6.68 6.71 -3.83
N ALA A 13 -6.36 7.98 -4.04
CA ALA A 13 -5.03 8.36 -4.56
C ALA A 13 -3.93 7.98 -3.56
N MET A 14 -4.17 8.21 -2.28
CA MET A 14 -3.22 7.83 -1.25
C MET A 14 -2.94 6.33 -1.26
N LEU A 15 -3.99 5.54 -1.37
CA LEU A 15 -3.83 4.09 -1.39
C LEU A 15 -3.09 3.63 -2.63
N THR A 16 -3.38 4.27 -3.77
CA THR A 16 -2.71 3.95 -5.02
C THR A 16 -1.22 4.25 -4.92
N GLU A 17 -0.86 5.38 -4.33
CA GLU A 17 0.54 5.73 -4.14
C GLU A 17 1.24 4.75 -3.21
N ALA A 18 0.56 4.35 -2.15
CA ALA A 18 1.13 3.37 -1.23
C ALA A 18 1.41 2.06 -1.94
N LEU A 19 0.48 1.62 -2.78
CA LEU A 19 0.68 0.40 -3.55
C LEU A 19 1.85 0.55 -4.51
N HIS A 20 1.94 1.69 -5.18
CA HIS A 20 3.02 1.94 -6.11
C HIS A 20 4.38 1.86 -5.41
N GLU A 21 4.47 2.48 -4.25
CA GLU A 21 5.71 2.47 -3.49
C GLU A 21 6.09 1.06 -3.06
N VAL A 22 5.11 0.29 -2.60
CA VAL A 22 5.38 -1.10 -2.20
C VAL A 22 5.89 -1.91 -3.39
N CYS A 23 5.24 -1.76 -4.54
CA CYS A 23 5.66 -2.50 -5.72
C CYS A 23 7.09 -2.14 -6.13
N LEU A 24 7.44 -0.86 -6.04
CA LEU A 24 8.80 -0.43 -6.38
C LEU A 24 9.82 -1.00 -5.40
N GLN A 25 9.54 -0.90 -4.11
CA GLN A 25 10.51 -1.31 -3.10
C GLN A 25 10.63 -2.83 -3.01
N ALA A 26 9.55 -3.54 -3.20
CA ALA A 26 9.57 -5.00 -3.15
C ALA A 26 9.93 -5.63 -4.49
N GLY A 27 10.06 -4.83 -5.53
CA GLY A 27 10.39 -5.35 -6.85
C GLY A 27 9.25 -6.11 -7.50
N LEU A 28 8.01 -5.76 -7.16
CA LEU A 28 6.85 -6.42 -7.74
C LEU A 28 6.48 -5.78 -9.06
N GLU A 29 6.10 -6.62 -10.02
CA GLU A 29 5.70 -6.11 -11.32
C GLU A 29 4.26 -5.62 -11.27
N PRO A 30 3.97 -4.46 -11.88
CA PRO A 30 2.59 -3.98 -11.94
C PRO A 30 1.70 -5.03 -12.63
N GLY A 31 0.55 -5.28 -12.04
CA GLY A 31 -0.38 -6.24 -12.60
C GLY A 31 -0.08 -7.68 -12.26
N SER A 32 0.99 -7.94 -11.51
CA SER A 32 1.29 -9.30 -11.08
C SER A 32 0.38 -9.70 -9.93
N LYS A 33 0.35 -11.00 -9.65
CA LYS A 33 -0.44 -11.50 -8.54
C LYS A 33 0.07 -10.94 -7.22
N GLU A 34 1.38 -10.82 -7.09
CA GLU A 34 1.96 -10.24 -5.88
C GLU A 34 1.54 -8.80 -5.68
N CYS A 35 1.45 -8.05 -6.77
CA CYS A 35 0.99 -6.67 -6.70
C CYS A 35 -0.49 -6.62 -6.28
N ASP A 36 -1.30 -7.53 -6.82
CA ASP A 36 -2.71 -7.63 -6.43
C ASP A 36 -2.84 -7.97 -4.95
N ASP A 37 -2.01 -8.89 -4.48
CA ASP A 37 -2.02 -9.26 -3.07
C ASP A 37 -1.65 -8.08 -2.19
N ALA A 38 -0.68 -7.28 -2.63
CA ALA A 38 -0.30 -6.08 -1.90
C ALA A 38 -1.45 -5.08 -1.85
N ALA A 39 -2.18 -4.95 -2.96
CA ALA A 39 -3.34 -4.05 -2.98
C ALA A 39 -4.39 -4.49 -1.98
N GLY A 40 -4.65 -5.79 -1.92
CA GLY A 40 -5.60 -6.34 -0.96
C GLY A 40 -5.17 -6.10 0.48
N PHE A 41 -3.89 -6.23 0.74
CA PHE A 41 -3.36 -5.98 2.08
C PHE A 41 -3.51 -4.51 2.46
N ILE A 42 -3.23 -3.61 1.52
CA ILE A 42 -3.40 -2.18 1.76
C ILE A 42 -4.85 -1.84 2.06
N MET A 43 -5.79 -2.43 1.32
CA MET A 43 -7.21 -2.22 1.59
C MET A 43 -7.57 -2.69 2.99
N ARG A 44 -7.04 -3.82 3.39
CA ARG A 44 -7.30 -4.33 4.73
C ARG A 44 -6.78 -3.38 5.80
N LEU A 45 -5.59 -2.84 5.59
CA LEU A 45 -5.05 -1.84 6.52
C LEU A 45 -5.95 -0.63 6.62
N TYR A 46 -6.43 -0.17 5.46
CA TYR A 46 -7.31 0.99 5.43
C TYR A 46 -8.57 0.74 6.25
N TRP A 47 -9.19 -0.41 6.06
CA TRP A 47 -10.41 -0.73 6.80
C TRP A 47 -10.15 -0.97 8.29
N ASN A 48 -8.92 -1.26 8.66
CA ASN A 48 -8.53 -1.43 10.06
C ASN A 48 -8.12 -0.14 10.74
N GLY A 49 -8.24 0.99 10.04
CA GLY A 49 -7.97 2.28 10.65
C GLY A 49 -6.69 2.96 10.20
N HIS A 50 -5.91 2.32 9.33
CA HIS A 50 -4.69 2.92 8.80
C HIS A 50 -5.05 3.85 7.65
N THR A 51 -5.61 5.01 7.98
CA THR A 51 -6.16 5.92 6.98
C THR A 51 -5.25 7.08 6.66
N THR A 52 -4.02 7.06 7.16
CA THR A 52 -3.03 8.09 6.86
C THR A 52 -1.85 7.48 6.14
N VAL A 53 -1.13 8.33 5.39
CA VAL A 53 0.06 7.87 4.68
C VAL A 53 1.08 7.29 5.64
N GLU A 54 1.31 7.97 6.76
CA GLU A 54 2.30 7.51 7.72
C GLU A 54 1.92 6.17 8.33
N GLY A 55 0.65 6.00 8.68
CA GLY A 55 0.19 4.74 9.24
C GLY A 55 0.31 3.60 8.25
N LEU A 56 -0.06 3.85 7.00
CA LEU A 56 0.08 2.85 5.96
C LEU A 56 1.53 2.47 5.72
N ARG A 57 2.41 3.47 5.63
CA ARG A 57 3.82 3.19 5.38
C ARG A 57 4.44 2.39 6.51
N ALA A 58 4.13 2.76 7.75
CA ALA A 58 4.67 2.04 8.89
C ALA A 58 4.23 0.58 8.87
N ALA A 59 2.95 0.33 8.61
CA ALA A 59 2.44 -1.03 8.58
C ALA A 59 3.02 -1.82 7.42
N LEU A 60 3.15 -1.20 6.25
CA LEU A 60 3.71 -1.86 5.08
C LEU A 60 5.19 -2.19 5.28
N HIS A 61 5.95 -1.27 5.85
CA HIS A 61 7.35 -1.52 6.12
C HIS A 61 7.52 -2.67 7.11
N ALA A 62 6.68 -2.72 8.12
CA ALA A 62 6.73 -3.81 9.08
C ALA A 62 6.39 -5.14 8.45
N HIS A 63 5.39 -5.14 7.56
CA HIS A 63 4.94 -6.39 6.94
C HIS A 63 5.93 -6.92 5.91
N TYR A 64 6.45 -6.04 5.06
CA TYR A 64 7.35 -6.46 3.99
C TYR A 64 8.81 -6.44 4.38
N GLY A 65 9.11 -5.91 5.54
CA GLY A 65 10.49 -5.87 6.00
C GLY A 65 11.35 -4.86 5.27
N PHE A 66 10.74 -3.85 4.66
CA PHE A 66 11.52 -2.79 4.04
C PHE A 66 12.33 -2.09 5.10
N ASP A 67 13.61 -1.94 4.85
CA ASP A 67 14.47 -1.28 5.80
C ASP A 67 14.64 0.15 5.38
N ALA A 68 13.83 1.02 5.95
CA ALA A 68 13.89 2.44 5.65
C ALA A 68 14.90 3.17 6.51
N ARG A 69 15.57 2.45 7.39
CA ARG A 69 16.55 3.10 8.23
C ARG A 69 17.76 3.53 7.46
N PRO A 70 18.29 4.68 7.78
CA PRO A 70 19.62 4.99 7.29
C PRO A 70 20.59 3.98 7.87
N ALA A 71 21.41 3.50 7.02
CA ALA A 71 22.34 2.46 7.45
C ALA A 71 23.27 2.98 8.54
#